data_5b37f664d614c0180a00699ec68e248b
#
_entry.id   5b37f664d614c0180a00699ec68e248b
#
_cell.length_a   1.000
_cell.length_b   1.000
_cell.length_c   1.000
_cell.angle_alpha   90.00
_cell.angle_beta   90.00
_cell.angle_gamma   90.00
#
_symmetry.space_group_name_H-M   'P 1'
#
loop_
_entity.id
_entity.type
_entity.pdbx_description
1 polymer ?
#
loop_
_entity_poly.entity_id
_entity_poly.type
_entity_poly.pdbx_seq_one_letter_code
_entity_poly.pdbx_strand_id
1 'polypeptide(L)' 'MTERELLKLEGTIRKKMEDIRKQRVSLRDSGIGGLMNTLKKVDESLYEKILPDYKKMVTETNIFK' A
#
# COMPACT_ATOMS: atom_id res chain seq x y z
N MET A 1 8.12 -15.65 5.82
CA MET A 1 8.58 -14.25 6.05
C MET A 1 8.65 -13.99 7.55
N THR A 2 9.75 -13.40 8.01
CA THR A 2 9.92 -13.09 9.42
C THR A 2 9.07 -11.87 9.80
N GLU A 3 8.83 -11.72 11.11
CA GLU A 3 8.09 -10.59 11.63
C GLU A 3 8.75 -9.26 11.27
N ARG A 4 10.08 -9.22 11.30
CA ARG A 4 10.84 -8.03 10.92
C ARG A 4 10.65 -7.67 9.45
N GLU A 5 10.65 -8.66 8.57
CA GLU A 5 10.41 -8.44 7.15
C GLU A 5 8.98 -7.96 6.90
N LEU A 6 8.03 -8.48 7.67
CA LEU A 6 6.64 -8.08 7.58
C LEU A 6 6.46 -6.61 7.98
N LEU A 7 7.13 -6.19 9.05
CA LEU A 7 7.11 -4.78 9.49
C LEU A 7 7.73 -3.86 8.43
N LYS A 8 8.80 -4.31 7.79
CA LYS A 8 9.43 -3.56 6.70
C LYS A 8 8.47 -3.41 5.53
N LEU A 9 7.78 -4.48 5.17
CA LEU A 9 6.83 -4.46 4.07
C LEU A 9 5.68 -3.49 4.39
N GLU A 10 5.15 -3.55 5.59
CA GLU A 10 4.10 -2.63 6.03
C GLU A 10 4.56 -1.18 5.94
N GLY A 11 5.75 -0.89 6.46
CA GLY A 11 6.31 0.46 6.42
C GLY A 11 6.50 0.97 5.00
N THR A 12 6.97 0.10 4.11
CA THR A 12 7.15 0.45 2.70
C THR A 12 5.80 0.78 2.05
N ILE A 13 4.78 -0.03 2.33
CA ILE A 13 3.44 0.19 1.77
C ILE A 13 2.88 1.52 2.28
N ARG A 14 2.98 1.79 3.58
CA ARG A 14 2.46 3.03 4.16
C ARG A 14 3.18 4.26 3.60
N LYS A 15 4.49 4.17 3.42
CA LYS A 15 5.27 5.26 2.84
C LYS A 15 4.86 5.54 1.41
N LYS A 16 4.65 4.48 0.62
CA LYS A 16 4.19 4.64 -0.76
C LYS A 16 2.80 5.24 -0.83
N MET A 17 1.91 4.86 0.08
CA MET A 17 0.59 5.48 0.15
C MET A 17 0.69 6.97 0.44
N GLU A 18 1.58 7.37 1.34
CA GLU A 18 1.80 8.78 1.65
C GLU A 18 2.33 9.53 0.42
N ASP A 19 3.30 8.96 -0.28
CA ASP A 19 3.86 9.58 -1.47
C ASP A 19 2.80 9.76 -2.56
N ILE A 20 1.92 8.77 -2.72
CA ILE A 20 0.83 8.86 -3.68
C ILE A 20 -0.16 9.97 -3.29
N ARG A 21 -0.52 10.06 -2.02
CA ARG A 21 -1.42 11.10 -1.52
C ARG A 21 -0.84 12.50 -1.72
N LYS A 22 0.48 12.64 -1.57
CA LYS A 22 1.18 13.91 -1.77
C LYS A 22 1.52 14.18 -3.23
N GLN A 23 1.10 13.29 -4.12
CA GLN A 23 1.32 13.39 -5.57
C GLN A 23 2.80 13.40 -5.97
N ARG A 24 3.66 12.76 -5.15
CA ARG A 24 5.08 12.61 -5.46
C ARG A 24 5.32 11.51 -6.47
N VAL A 25 4.44 10.51 -6.50
CA VAL A 25 4.54 9.39 -7.41
C VAL A 25 3.13 8.96 -7.79
N SER A 26 2.93 8.49 -9.01
CA SER A 26 1.61 8.01 -9.42
C SER A 26 1.33 6.63 -8.82
N LEU A 27 0.05 6.31 -8.73
CA LEU A 27 -0.39 5.01 -8.22
C LEU A 27 0.27 3.86 -9.01
N ARG A 28 0.31 4.00 -10.33
CA ARG A 28 0.90 3.00 -11.21
C ARG A 28 2.41 2.87 -10.99
N ASP A 29 3.12 4.00 -10.91
CA ASP A 29 4.58 4.02 -10.83
C ASP A 29 5.09 3.59 -9.46
N SER A 30 4.25 3.68 -8.42
CA SER A 30 4.66 3.30 -7.07
C SER A 30 4.87 1.80 -6.90
N GLY A 31 4.19 0.98 -7.72
CA GLY A 31 4.23 -0.47 -7.59
C GLY A 31 3.50 -0.99 -6.35
N ILE A 32 2.66 -0.16 -5.73
CA ILE A 32 1.98 -0.53 -4.49
C ILE A 32 1.04 -1.73 -4.67
N GLY A 33 0.45 -1.89 -5.87
CA GLY A 33 -0.41 -3.04 -6.14
C GLY A 33 0.31 -4.37 -5.96
N GLY A 34 1.56 -4.45 -6.44
CA GLY A 34 2.37 -5.65 -6.26
C GLY A 34 2.71 -5.91 -4.80
N LEU A 35 3.00 -4.83 -4.05
CA LEU A 35 3.27 -4.95 -2.62
C LEU A 35 2.05 -5.40 -1.85
N MET A 36 0.86 -4.91 -2.19
CA MET A 36 -0.38 -5.35 -1.57
C MET A 36 -0.67 -6.81 -1.85
N ASN A 37 -0.42 -7.28 -3.08
CA ASN A 37 -0.57 -8.69 -3.41
C ASN A 37 0.38 -9.56 -2.61
N THR A 38 1.62 -9.14 -2.44
CA THR A 38 2.60 -9.86 -1.63
C THR A 38 2.14 -9.91 -0.18
N LEU A 39 1.67 -8.80 0.36
CA LEU A 39 1.18 -8.74 1.73
C LEU A 39 0.00 -9.71 1.94
N LYS A 40 -0.93 -9.75 1.00
CA LYS A 40 -2.07 -10.66 1.07
C LYS A 40 -1.63 -12.12 1.15
N LYS A 41 -0.57 -12.47 0.44
CA LYS A 41 -0.07 -13.84 0.43
C LYS A 41 0.65 -14.22 1.71
N VAL A 42 1.34 -13.26 2.35
CA VAL A 42 2.16 -13.57 3.53
C VAL A 42 1.44 -13.29 4.84
N ASP A 43 0.53 -12.32 4.89
CA ASP A 43 -0.24 -12.01 6.09
C ASP A 43 -1.57 -11.35 5.72
N GLU A 44 -2.58 -12.18 5.56
CA GLU A 44 -3.91 -11.71 5.17
C GLU A 44 -4.54 -10.80 6.21
N SER A 45 -4.27 -11.03 7.50
CA SER A 45 -4.80 -10.19 8.58
C SER A 45 -4.28 -8.75 8.47
N LEU A 46 -2.98 -8.60 8.25
CA LEU A 46 -2.38 -7.28 8.08
C LEU A 46 -2.86 -6.63 6.79
N TYR A 47 -2.99 -7.43 5.74
CA TYR A 47 -3.55 -6.95 4.48
C TYR A 47 -4.93 -6.34 4.68
N GLU A 48 -5.81 -7.04 5.41
CA GLU A 48 -7.15 -6.55 5.69
C GLU A 48 -7.16 -5.28 6.53
N LYS A 49 -6.18 -5.11 7.42
CA LYS A 49 -6.06 -3.89 8.23
C LYS A 49 -5.67 -2.68 7.37
N ILE A 50 -4.84 -2.90 6.37
CA ILE A 50 -4.36 -1.82 5.50
C ILE A 50 -5.34 -1.55 4.37
N LEU A 51 -6.10 -2.56 3.97
CA LEU A 51 -6.98 -2.48 2.80
C LEU A 51 -7.95 -1.27 2.80
N PRO A 52 -8.62 -0.93 3.92
CA PRO A 52 -9.50 0.24 3.92
C PRO A 52 -8.76 1.53 3.57
N ASP A 53 -7.57 1.72 4.13
CA ASP A 53 -6.74 2.89 3.84
C ASP A 53 -6.29 2.89 2.38
N TYR A 54 -5.91 1.73 1.87
CA TYR A 54 -5.52 1.59 0.47
C TYR A 54 -6.67 1.94 -0.47
N LYS A 55 -7.85 1.42 -0.21
CA LYS A 55 -9.04 1.71 -1.01
C LYS A 55 -9.39 3.19 -1.00
N LYS A 56 -9.30 3.81 0.17
CA LYS A 56 -9.56 5.24 0.33
C LYS A 56 -8.57 6.06 -0.49
N MET A 57 -7.29 5.69 -0.44
CA MET A 57 -6.25 6.37 -1.20
C MET A 57 -6.50 6.23 -2.71
N VAL A 58 -6.84 5.04 -3.18
CA VAL A 58 -7.14 4.81 -4.60
C VAL A 58 -8.32 5.68 -5.06
N THR A 59 -9.37 5.76 -4.24
CA THR A 59 -10.53 6.57 -4.53
C THR A 59 -10.15 8.05 -4.62
N GLU A 60 -9.38 8.55 -3.65
CA GLU A 60 -8.91 9.94 -3.63
C GLU A 60 -8.07 10.25 -4.87
N THR A 61 -7.18 9.34 -5.24
CA THR A 61 -6.32 9.51 -6.40
C THR A 61 -7.11 9.53 -7.70
N ASN A 62 -8.15 8.71 -7.80
CA ASN A 62 -9.00 8.67 -9.00
C ASN A 62 -9.82 9.94 -9.19
N ILE A 63 -10.15 10.61 -8.10
CA ILE A 63 -10.91 11.87 -8.17
C ILE A 63 -10.10 12.97 -8.86
N PHE A 64 -8.77 12.91 -8.76
CA PHE A 64 -7.89 13.94 -9.29
C PHE A 64 -7.34 13.64 -10.69
N LYS A 65 -7.85 12.63 -11.35
CA LYS A 65 -7.45 12.32 -12.73
C LYS A 65 -8.24 13.16 -13.74
#